data_8b23a14ff7f49e47984db7c8df3917e5
#
_entry.id   8b23a14ff7f49e47984db7c8df3917e5
#
_cell.length_a   1.000
_cell.length_b   1.000
_cell.length_c   1.000
_cell.angle_alpha   90.00
_cell.angle_beta   90.00
_cell.angle_gamma   90.00
#
_symmetry.space_group_name_H-M   'P 1'
#
loop_
_entity.id
_entity.type
_entity.pdbx_description
1 polymer ?
#
loop_
_entity_poly.entity_id
_entity_poly.type
_entity_poly.pdbx_seq_one_letter_code
_entity_poly.pdbx_strand_id
1 'polypeptide(L)'
;MRLTLDPSLEYGVVLEGGGARGAYQIGALKAVTEAGIRIGAVAGASVGALNCMGDLKAAEELWGNLAYSQILNVEDEAIRAIKTLGLKASTVPQLMAEARKVVSGRGLDITPFKELLEKYVDEEKIRSSPCDLYVTSLSVTDWREVVFDVKQAPPGTIKDVLLASAFFPAFKNEKLGGKTYLDGGMVNNVPVDVLAERGYKNLIVIRIYGIGVDTERRTELPEDVNVYRIAPRRNLGGILEFEKKRTRRSMTLGYFDAKRLLYGLAGRKYYFYLPHTEAYYFNRLMTEIQIFRHYLSAHLEQAGGEGSPGCRMYTEHVFPALAEKFKLKPDWDYRELYGAVLEVCARSMDLEVFDIYTADGIMERVHRILGKS
;
A
#
# COMPACT_ATOMS: atom_id res chain seq x y z
N MET A 1 -9.03 -19.48 -5.50
CA MET A 1 -8.50 -19.18 -4.14
C MET A 1 -9.66 -18.78 -3.24
N ARG A 2 -9.57 -19.12 -1.95
CA ARG A 2 -10.59 -18.75 -0.96
C ARG A 2 -10.27 -17.37 -0.37
N LEU A 3 -11.29 -16.51 -0.20
CA LEU A 3 -11.14 -15.22 0.48
C LEU A 3 -10.90 -15.41 1.98
N THR A 4 -10.09 -14.55 2.57
CA THR A 4 -9.88 -14.43 4.03
C THR A 4 -10.88 -13.46 4.65
N LEU A 5 -11.34 -12.47 3.88
CA LEU A 5 -12.37 -11.53 4.28
C LEU A 5 -13.76 -12.08 3.94
N ASP A 6 -14.74 -11.76 4.76
CA ASP A 6 -16.14 -12.14 4.51
C ASP A 6 -16.78 -11.17 3.50
N PRO A 7 -17.10 -11.61 2.27
CA PRO A 7 -17.67 -10.71 1.26
C PRO A 7 -19.13 -10.31 1.54
N SER A 8 -19.78 -10.92 2.54
CA SER A 8 -21.14 -10.56 2.95
C SER A 8 -21.15 -9.29 3.83
N LEU A 9 -20.03 -8.95 4.45
CA LEU A 9 -19.90 -7.76 5.29
C LEU A 9 -19.64 -6.52 4.45
N GLU A 10 -19.90 -5.37 5.07
CA GLU A 10 -19.56 -4.07 4.52
C GLU A 10 -18.28 -3.55 5.16
N TYR A 11 -17.43 -2.94 4.35
CA TYR A 11 -16.11 -2.44 4.75
C TYR A 11 -16.00 -0.93 4.55
N GLY A 12 -15.36 -0.27 5.50
CA GLY A 12 -14.81 1.06 5.31
C GLY A 12 -13.38 0.95 4.78
N VAL A 13 -13.00 1.80 3.82
CA VAL A 13 -11.63 1.86 3.30
C VAL A 13 -10.96 3.13 3.73
N VAL A 14 -9.76 3.03 4.31
CA VAL A 14 -8.95 4.17 4.74
C VAL A 14 -7.73 4.29 3.83
N LEU A 15 -7.57 5.46 3.21
CA LEU A 15 -6.50 5.76 2.26
C LEU A 15 -5.54 6.79 2.86
N GLU A 16 -4.32 6.33 3.18
CA GLU A 16 -3.26 7.18 3.73
C GLU A 16 -2.80 8.23 2.72
N GLY A 17 -2.47 9.44 3.20
CA GLY A 17 -1.82 10.47 2.40
C GLY A 17 -0.35 10.17 2.09
N GLY A 18 0.17 10.65 0.96
CA GLY A 18 1.58 10.39 0.60
C GLY A 18 1.98 10.65 -0.85
N GLY A 19 1.32 11.57 -1.53
CA GLY A 19 1.69 12.07 -2.85
C GLY A 19 1.81 10.98 -3.92
N ALA A 20 2.93 10.91 -4.63
CA ALA A 20 3.18 9.98 -5.74
C ALA A 20 3.04 8.49 -5.37
N ARG A 21 3.13 8.16 -4.07
CA ARG A 21 2.92 6.78 -3.57
C ARG A 21 1.46 6.34 -3.69
N GLY A 22 0.51 7.25 -3.89
CA GLY A 22 -0.92 6.98 -4.06
C GLY A 22 -1.27 6.02 -5.19
N ALA A 23 -0.41 5.89 -6.19
CA ALA A 23 -0.55 4.87 -7.24
C ALA A 23 -0.69 3.45 -6.69
N TYR A 24 -0.04 3.12 -5.58
CA TYR A 24 -0.15 1.84 -4.90
C TYR A 24 -1.59 1.57 -4.45
N GLN A 25 -2.28 2.60 -3.95
CA GLN A 25 -3.67 2.48 -3.48
C GLN A 25 -4.62 2.10 -4.60
N ILE A 26 -4.41 2.63 -5.80
CA ILE A 26 -5.25 2.29 -6.97
C ILE A 26 -5.14 0.80 -7.30
N GLY A 27 -3.92 0.25 -7.31
CA GLY A 27 -3.74 -1.19 -7.48
C GLY A 27 -4.40 -2.02 -6.38
N ALA A 28 -4.30 -1.58 -5.13
CA ALA A 28 -4.93 -2.25 -3.99
C ALA A 28 -6.47 -2.19 -4.09
N LEU A 29 -7.05 -1.03 -4.38
CA LEU A 29 -8.50 -0.86 -4.59
C LEU A 29 -9.01 -1.76 -5.71
N LYS A 30 -8.26 -1.87 -6.82
CA LYS A 30 -8.61 -2.78 -7.92
C LYS A 30 -8.76 -4.22 -7.44
N ALA A 31 -7.80 -4.73 -6.70
CA ALA A 31 -7.85 -6.10 -6.19
C ALA A 31 -9.02 -6.30 -5.19
N VAL A 32 -9.29 -5.32 -4.33
CA VAL A 32 -10.41 -5.34 -3.37
C VAL A 32 -11.75 -5.36 -4.10
N THR A 33 -11.91 -4.53 -5.13
CA THR A 33 -13.12 -4.46 -5.96
C THR A 33 -13.32 -5.75 -6.77
N GLU A 34 -12.28 -6.26 -7.43
CA GLU A 34 -12.33 -7.53 -8.18
C GLU A 34 -12.65 -8.73 -7.30
N ALA A 35 -12.29 -8.68 -6.01
CA ALA A 35 -12.64 -9.72 -5.04
C ALA A 35 -14.11 -9.67 -4.57
N GLY A 36 -14.88 -8.68 -5.02
CA GLY A 36 -16.28 -8.52 -4.67
C GLY A 36 -16.52 -8.02 -3.23
N ILE A 37 -15.52 -7.39 -2.61
CA ILE A 37 -15.65 -6.78 -1.28
C ILE A 37 -16.53 -5.53 -1.38
N ARG A 38 -17.58 -5.45 -0.55
CA ARG A 38 -18.47 -4.30 -0.51
C ARG A 38 -17.85 -3.15 0.29
N ILE A 39 -17.65 -2.03 -0.37
CA ILE A 39 -17.12 -0.80 0.23
C ILE A 39 -18.29 0.14 0.48
N GLY A 40 -18.63 0.40 1.75
CA GLY A 40 -19.71 1.31 2.15
C GLY A 40 -19.22 2.75 2.32
N ALA A 41 -17.96 2.94 2.73
CA ALA A 41 -17.36 4.26 2.84
C ALA A 41 -15.87 4.27 2.56
N VAL A 42 -15.36 5.43 2.14
CA VAL A 42 -13.93 5.69 2.02
C VAL A 42 -13.58 6.96 2.79
N ALA A 43 -12.51 6.92 3.58
CA ALA A 43 -11.91 8.09 4.19
C ALA A 43 -10.47 8.26 3.71
N GLY A 44 -10.07 9.48 3.34
CA GLY A 44 -8.73 9.73 2.83
C GLY A 44 -8.15 11.08 3.20
N ALA A 45 -6.82 11.15 3.20
CA ALA A 45 -6.05 12.38 3.36
C ALA A 45 -5.20 12.61 2.12
N SER A 46 -5.05 13.87 1.67
CA SER A 46 -4.18 14.22 0.55
C SER A 46 -4.47 13.38 -0.71
N VAL A 47 -3.45 12.69 -1.24
CA VAL A 47 -3.62 11.77 -2.37
C VAL A 47 -4.65 10.67 -2.07
N GLY A 48 -4.78 10.24 -0.82
CA GLY A 48 -5.82 9.29 -0.41
C GLY A 48 -7.22 9.85 -0.67
N ALA A 49 -7.46 11.13 -0.39
CA ALA A 49 -8.70 11.81 -0.73
C ALA A 49 -8.94 11.87 -2.26
N LEU A 50 -7.90 12.13 -3.03
CA LEU A 50 -7.99 12.14 -4.50
C LEU A 50 -8.31 10.76 -5.08
N ASN A 51 -7.77 9.69 -4.49
CA ASN A 51 -8.02 8.31 -4.93
C ASN A 51 -9.43 7.81 -4.58
N CYS A 52 -10.17 8.53 -3.74
CA CYS A 52 -11.56 8.21 -3.40
C CYS A 52 -12.58 8.51 -4.52
N MET A 53 -12.19 9.08 -5.66
CA MET A 53 -13.10 9.63 -6.68
C MET A 53 -13.93 8.61 -7.49
N GLY A 54 -13.96 7.34 -7.10
CA GLY A 54 -14.95 6.36 -7.50
C GLY A 54 -14.78 5.70 -8.88
N ASP A 55 -14.17 6.33 -9.87
CA ASP A 55 -13.90 5.69 -11.16
C ASP A 55 -12.49 5.08 -11.19
N LEU A 56 -12.42 3.81 -10.84
CA LEU A 56 -11.15 3.11 -10.73
C LEU A 56 -10.41 3.00 -12.07
N LYS A 57 -11.13 2.85 -13.19
CA LYS A 57 -10.49 2.80 -14.53
C LYS A 57 -9.88 4.14 -14.91
N ALA A 58 -10.61 5.22 -14.68
CA ALA A 58 -10.11 6.57 -14.91
C ALA A 58 -8.89 6.87 -14.03
N ALA A 59 -8.92 6.41 -12.76
CA ALA A 59 -7.79 6.54 -11.85
C ALA A 59 -6.57 5.71 -12.30
N GLU A 60 -6.75 4.47 -12.77
CA GLU A 60 -5.66 3.65 -13.33
C GLU A 60 -5.01 4.33 -14.55
N GLU A 61 -5.82 4.86 -15.47
CA GLU A 61 -5.34 5.56 -16.65
C GLU A 61 -4.59 6.85 -16.28
N LEU A 62 -5.16 7.65 -15.38
CA LEU A 62 -4.54 8.86 -14.86
C LEU A 62 -3.18 8.55 -14.26
N TRP A 63 -3.12 7.65 -13.27
CA TRP A 63 -1.87 7.29 -12.60
C TRP A 63 -0.85 6.64 -13.53
N GLY A 64 -1.29 5.83 -14.50
CA GLY A 64 -0.41 5.20 -15.49
C GLY A 64 0.27 6.19 -16.44
N ASN A 65 -0.28 7.41 -16.57
CA ASN A 65 0.19 8.45 -17.46
C ASN A 65 0.66 9.73 -16.75
N LEU A 66 0.51 9.80 -15.43
CA LEU A 66 0.79 11.01 -14.64
C LEU A 66 2.28 11.42 -14.75
N ALA A 67 2.49 12.71 -14.98
CA ALA A 67 3.79 13.36 -15.08
C ALA A 67 3.80 14.66 -14.25
N TYR A 68 4.99 15.16 -13.92
CA TYR A 68 5.14 16.40 -13.15
C TYR A 68 4.43 17.59 -13.78
N SER A 69 4.51 17.73 -15.11
CA SER A 69 3.86 18.82 -15.85
C SER A 69 2.34 18.86 -15.74
N GLN A 70 1.72 17.77 -15.29
CA GLN A 70 0.27 17.70 -15.06
C GLN A 70 -0.10 18.09 -13.61
N ILE A 71 0.89 18.29 -12.74
CA ILE A 71 0.68 18.67 -11.35
C ILE A 71 1.19 20.08 -11.08
N LEU A 72 2.38 20.41 -11.60
CA LEU A 72 3.09 21.64 -11.32
C LEU A 72 3.54 22.32 -12.61
N ASN A 73 3.35 23.63 -12.68
CA ASN A 73 3.94 24.46 -13.71
C ASN A 73 5.31 24.96 -13.23
N VAL A 74 6.35 24.17 -13.48
CA VAL A 74 7.72 24.42 -13.02
C VAL A 74 8.76 23.97 -14.03
N GLU A 75 9.92 24.62 -14.01
CA GLU A 75 11.07 24.26 -14.83
C GLU A 75 11.76 22.99 -14.33
N ASP A 76 12.56 22.34 -15.19
CA ASP A 76 13.27 21.07 -14.89
C ASP A 76 14.18 21.15 -13.67
N GLU A 77 14.77 22.32 -13.39
CA GLU A 77 15.62 22.54 -12.22
C GLU A 77 14.80 22.47 -10.91
N ALA A 78 13.62 23.08 -10.91
CA ALA A 78 12.70 23.02 -9.79
C ALA A 78 12.17 21.60 -9.59
N ILE A 79 11.92 20.83 -10.66
CA ILE A 79 11.56 19.41 -10.56
C ILE A 79 12.63 18.60 -9.83
N ARG A 80 13.93 18.85 -10.13
CA ARG A 80 15.03 18.15 -9.42
C ARG A 80 15.06 18.53 -7.93
N ALA A 81 14.84 19.79 -7.59
CA ALA A 81 14.77 20.25 -6.21
C ALA A 81 13.58 19.61 -5.47
N ILE A 82 12.41 19.54 -6.10
CA ILE A 82 11.19 18.90 -5.57
C ILE A 82 11.41 17.39 -5.33
N LYS A 83 12.04 16.68 -6.27
CA LYS A 83 12.40 15.26 -6.09
C LYS A 83 13.30 15.06 -4.87
N THR A 84 14.33 15.91 -4.74
CA THR A 84 15.27 15.87 -3.62
C THR A 84 14.57 16.13 -2.29
N LEU A 85 13.63 17.06 -2.25
CA LEU A 85 12.78 17.35 -1.09
C LEU A 85 11.97 16.12 -0.66
N GLY A 86 11.30 15.45 -1.58
CA GLY A 86 10.52 14.26 -1.30
C GLY A 86 11.33 13.05 -0.83
N LEU A 87 12.64 13.02 -1.13
CA LEU A 87 13.56 11.97 -0.66
C LEU A 87 14.17 12.26 0.72
N LYS A 88 14.40 13.54 1.04
CA LYS A 88 15.08 13.96 2.29
C LYS A 88 14.15 14.12 3.47
N ALA A 89 12.90 14.51 3.25
CA ALA A 89 11.96 14.71 4.33
C ALA A 89 11.38 13.38 4.82
N SER A 90 11.42 13.15 6.11
CA SER A 90 10.83 11.98 6.78
C SER A 90 9.78 12.36 7.83
N THR A 91 9.69 13.64 8.18
CA THR A 91 8.74 14.19 9.15
C THR A 91 8.08 15.46 8.61
N VAL A 92 6.91 15.81 9.15
CA VAL A 92 6.19 17.03 8.79
C VAL A 92 7.04 18.29 8.97
N PRO A 93 7.74 18.51 10.11
CA PRO A 93 8.60 19.68 10.27
C PRO A 93 9.74 19.75 9.23
N GLN A 94 10.36 18.62 8.90
CA GLN A 94 11.40 18.56 7.86
C GLN A 94 10.81 18.90 6.49
N LEU A 95 9.64 18.36 6.17
CA LEU A 95 8.93 18.65 4.92
C LEU A 95 8.64 20.15 4.78
N MET A 96 8.16 20.80 5.84
CA MET A 96 7.90 22.24 5.89
C MET A 96 9.19 23.06 5.73
N ALA A 97 10.25 22.67 6.39
CA ALA A 97 11.55 23.36 6.32
C ALA A 97 12.16 23.26 4.90
N GLU A 98 12.11 22.09 4.29
CA GLU A 98 12.63 21.89 2.94
C GLU A 98 11.72 22.56 1.89
N ALA A 99 10.40 22.52 2.06
CA ALA A 99 9.47 23.21 1.18
C ALA A 99 9.76 24.72 1.11
N ARG A 100 10.05 25.37 2.24
CA ARG A 100 10.42 26.79 2.32
C ARG A 100 11.68 27.13 1.53
N LYS A 101 12.63 26.20 1.36
CA LYS A 101 13.86 26.42 0.58
C LYS A 101 13.61 26.40 -0.93
N VAL A 102 12.64 25.60 -1.37
CA VAL A 102 12.31 25.41 -2.79
C VAL A 102 11.40 26.52 -3.30
N VAL A 103 10.62 27.12 -2.39
CA VAL A 103 9.62 28.12 -2.72
C VAL A 103 10.19 29.53 -2.60
N SER A 104 10.54 30.14 -3.73
CA SER A 104 10.84 31.57 -3.78
C SER A 104 9.55 32.41 -3.72
N GLY A 105 9.19 32.86 -2.53
CA GLY A 105 8.24 33.97 -2.27
C GLY A 105 6.75 33.77 -2.56
N ARG A 106 6.31 33.06 -3.59
CA ARG A 106 4.89 32.98 -3.97
C ARG A 106 4.27 31.57 -3.99
N GLY A 107 5.02 30.51 -3.70
CA GLY A 107 4.54 29.14 -3.80
C GLY A 107 4.59 28.56 -5.23
N LEU A 108 4.47 27.23 -5.32
CA LEU A 108 4.44 26.51 -6.58
C LEU A 108 3.07 26.71 -7.26
N ASP A 109 3.10 26.96 -8.57
CA ASP A 109 1.89 27.08 -9.40
C ASP A 109 1.30 25.69 -9.65
N ILE A 110 0.07 25.50 -9.19
CA ILE A 110 -0.72 24.25 -9.28
C ILE A 110 -1.84 24.33 -10.31
N THR A 111 -1.79 25.30 -11.23
CA THR A 111 -2.79 25.42 -12.31
C THR A 111 -2.98 24.09 -13.04
N PRO A 112 -1.92 23.34 -13.44
CA PRO A 112 -2.09 22.02 -14.08
C PRO A 112 -2.82 21.00 -13.18
N PHE A 113 -2.59 21.04 -11.88
CA PHE A 113 -3.28 20.14 -10.94
C PHE A 113 -4.79 20.47 -10.85
N LYS A 114 -5.16 21.73 -10.84
CA LYS A 114 -6.57 22.16 -10.89
C LYS A 114 -7.24 21.71 -12.19
N GLU A 115 -6.58 21.89 -13.33
CA GLU A 115 -7.07 21.41 -14.62
C GLU A 115 -7.25 19.87 -14.62
N LEU A 116 -6.37 19.16 -13.94
CA LEU A 116 -6.48 17.71 -13.75
C LEU A 116 -7.75 17.36 -12.93
N LEU A 117 -8.01 18.08 -11.84
CA LEU A 117 -9.23 17.91 -11.05
C LEU A 117 -10.48 18.22 -11.88
N GLU A 118 -10.46 19.31 -12.68
CA GLU A 118 -11.57 19.65 -13.60
C GLU A 118 -11.87 18.51 -14.57
N LYS A 119 -10.85 17.84 -15.07
CA LYS A 119 -10.99 16.77 -16.06
C LYS A 119 -11.50 15.44 -15.47
N TYR A 120 -11.05 15.09 -14.27
CA TYR A 120 -11.25 13.75 -13.72
C TYR A 120 -12.28 13.68 -12.58
N VAL A 121 -12.63 14.80 -11.94
CA VAL A 121 -13.63 14.84 -10.88
C VAL A 121 -15.02 15.04 -11.48
N ASP A 122 -15.82 13.99 -11.44
CA ASP A 122 -17.22 14.01 -11.83
C ASP A 122 -18.09 14.10 -10.57
N GLU A 123 -18.57 15.31 -10.28
CA GLU A 123 -19.33 15.58 -9.05
C GLU A 123 -20.66 14.80 -9.01
N GLU A 124 -21.33 14.61 -10.14
CA GLU A 124 -22.59 13.86 -10.20
C GLU A 124 -22.37 12.38 -9.86
N LYS A 125 -21.32 11.77 -10.41
CA LYS A 125 -20.95 10.39 -10.08
C LYS A 125 -20.60 10.23 -8.61
N ILE A 126 -19.84 11.17 -8.02
CA ILE A 126 -19.49 11.13 -6.61
C ILE A 126 -20.74 11.20 -5.75
N ARG A 127 -21.66 12.14 -6.03
CA ARG A 127 -22.88 12.32 -5.25
C ARG A 127 -23.86 11.14 -5.39
N SER A 128 -23.93 10.53 -6.55
CA SER A 128 -24.79 9.36 -6.81
C SER A 128 -24.19 8.02 -6.39
N SER A 129 -22.90 8.01 -6.01
CA SER A 129 -22.25 6.78 -5.55
C SER A 129 -22.94 6.21 -4.29
N PRO A 130 -23.13 4.90 -4.18
CA PRO A 130 -23.60 4.30 -2.92
C PRO A 130 -22.56 4.38 -1.80
N CYS A 131 -21.29 4.57 -2.13
CA CYS A 131 -20.18 4.65 -1.19
C CYS A 131 -20.05 6.07 -0.61
N ASP A 132 -20.01 6.22 0.72
CA ASP A 132 -19.77 7.50 1.37
C ASP A 132 -18.31 7.91 1.28
N LEU A 133 -18.08 9.22 1.23
CA LEU A 133 -16.73 9.75 1.02
C LEU A 133 -16.40 10.84 2.04
N TYR A 134 -15.35 10.59 2.82
CA TYR A 134 -14.86 11.51 3.85
C TYR A 134 -13.42 11.94 3.55
N VAL A 135 -13.18 13.23 3.69
CA VAL A 135 -11.89 13.84 3.35
C VAL A 135 -11.40 14.68 4.52
N THR A 136 -10.18 14.43 4.97
CA THR A 136 -9.56 15.21 6.05
C THR A 136 -8.74 16.37 5.50
N SER A 137 -8.75 17.50 6.18
CA SER A 137 -7.91 18.67 5.90
C SER A 137 -7.59 19.44 7.18
N LEU A 138 -6.55 20.27 7.17
CA LEU A 138 -6.26 21.23 8.23
C LEU A 138 -6.77 22.61 7.84
N SER A 139 -7.80 23.11 8.52
CA SER A 139 -8.17 24.54 8.41
C SER A 139 -7.14 25.38 9.16
N VAL A 140 -6.34 26.15 8.41
CA VAL A 140 -5.40 27.12 9.00
C VAL A 140 -6.14 28.31 9.60
N THR A 141 -7.28 28.69 9.01
CA THR A 141 -8.11 29.78 9.52
C THR A 141 -8.66 29.49 10.90
N ASP A 142 -9.11 28.25 11.13
CA ASP A 142 -9.74 27.84 12.40
C ASP A 142 -8.78 27.05 13.32
N TRP A 143 -7.56 26.76 12.88
CA TRP A 143 -6.54 25.96 13.55
C TRP A 143 -7.04 24.60 14.06
N ARG A 144 -7.79 23.88 13.21
CA ARG A 144 -8.34 22.57 13.56
C ARG A 144 -8.41 21.65 12.35
N GLU A 145 -8.46 20.35 12.65
CA GLU A 145 -8.86 19.35 11.68
C GLU A 145 -10.30 19.61 11.20
N VAL A 146 -10.52 19.39 9.91
CA VAL A 146 -11.85 19.42 9.30
C VAL A 146 -12.03 18.10 8.54
N VAL A 147 -13.10 17.40 8.86
CA VAL A 147 -13.55 16.23 8.09
C VAL A 147 -14.73 16.66 7.23
N PHE A 148 -14.53 16.61 5.93
CA PHE A 148 -15.59 16.89 4.95
C PHE A 148 -16.36 15.62 4.65
N ASP A 149 -17.68 15.63 4.80
CA ASP A 149 -18.57 14.71 4.10
C ASP A 149 -18.73 15.24 2.69
N VAL A 150 -18.09 14.58 1.72
CA VAL A 150 -18.01 15.10 0.36
C VAL A 150 -19.36 15.16 -0.33
N LYS A 151 -20.26 14.22 -0.02
CA LYS A 151 -21.62 14.22 -0.58
C LYS A 151 -22.49 15.36 -0.06
N GLN A 152 -22.21 15.84 1.18
CA GLN A 152 -22.91 16.96 1.81
C GLN A 152 -22.28 18.31 1.48
N ALA A 153 -21.13 18.32 0.79
CA ALA A 153 -20.51 19.59 0.36
C ALA A 153 -21.46 20.36 -0.59
N PRO A 154 -21.46 21.69 -0.56
CA PRO A 154 -22.29 22.50 -1.47
C PRO A 154 -22.06 22.12 -2.93
N PRO A 155 -23.08 22.19 -3.79
CA PRO A 155 -22.92 21.93 -5.23
C PRO A 155 -21.80 22.77 -5.84
N GLY A 156 -20.97 22.16 -6.70
CA GLY A 156 -19.83 22.80 -7.36
C GLY A 156 -18.56 22.92 -6.50
N THR A 157 -18.55 22.42 -5.24
CA THR A 157 -17.39 22.61 -4.34
C THR A 157 -16.57 21.34 -4.06
N ILE A 158 -16.93 20.19 -4.61
CA ILE A 158 -16.20 18.94 -4.36
C ILE A 158 -14.73 19.04 -4.74
N LYS A 159 -14.40 19.70 -5.86
CA LYS A 159 -13.02 19.93 -6.30
C LYS A 159 -12.23 20.75 -5.29
N ASP A 160 -12.85 21.78 -4.71
CA ASP A 160 -12.25 22.61 -3.67
C ASP A 160 -11.99 21.81 -2.39
N VAL A 161 -12.91 20.92 -2.01
CA VAL A 161 -12.74 20.02 -0.85
C VAL A 161 -11.56 19.07 -1.07
N LEU A 162 -11.46 18.47 -2.25
CA LEU A 162 -10.34 17.58 -2.59
C LEU A 162 -9.01 18.36 -2.63
N LEU A 163 -9.02 19.54 -3.22
CA LEU A 163 -7.85 20.42 -3.25
C LEU A 163 -7.43 20.85 -1.83
N ALA A 164 -8.39 21.18 -0.96
CA ALA A 164 -8.12 21.53 0.44
C ALA A 164 -7.37 20.43 1.19
N SER A 165 -7.71 19.15 0.93
CA SER A 165 -7.01 18.00 1.51
C SER A 165 -5.62 17.76 0.93
N ALA A 166 -5.40 18.11 -0.33
CA ALA A 166 -4.14 17.89 -1.03
C ALA A 166 -3.28 19.18 -1.14
N PHE A 167 -3.60 20.20 -0.35
CA PHE A 167 -2.93 21.51 -0.41
C PHE A 167 -1.57 21.46 0.29
N PHE A 168 -0.59 20.96 -0.44
CA PHE A 168 0.78 20.78 0.05
C PHE A 168 1.41 22.13 0.47
N PRO A 169 2.21 22.18 1.55
CA PRO A 169 2.75 23.44 2.08
C PRO A 169 3.62 24.27 1.12
N ALA A 170 4.12 23.66 0.05
CA ALA A 170 4.88 24.36 -0.98
C ALA A 170 4.00 25.01 -2.07
N PHE A 171 2.70 24.72 -2.09
CA PHE A 171 1.80 25.28 -3.10
C PHE A 171 1.49 26.75 -2.82
N LYS A 172 1.21 27.50 -3.90
CA LYS A 172 0.77 28.89 -3.77
C LYS A 172 -0.52 28.93 -2.95
N ASN A 173 -0.49 29.67 -1.84
CA ASN A 173 -1.60 29.72 -0.91
C ASN A 173 -2.82 30.42 -1.53
N GLU A 174 -3.97 29.75 -1.49
CA GLU A 174 -5.24 30.23 -2.01
C GLU A 174 -6.34 30.00 -0.97
N LYS A 175 -7.38 30.86 -1.00
CA LYS A 175 -8.56 30.68 -0.16
C LYS A 175 -9.59 29.84 -0.90
N LEU A 176 -10.07 28.79 -0.28
CA LEU A 176 -11.17 27.95 -0.75
C LEU A 176 -12.39 28.22 0.16
N GLY A 177 -13.49 28.73 -0.44
CA GLY A 177 -14.65 29.13 0.35
C GLY A 177 -14.35 30.21 1.41
N GLY A 178 -13.37 31.09 1.16
CA GLY A 178 -12.97 32.14 2.10
C GLY A 178 -11.99 31.70 3.20
N LYS A 179 -11.69 30.42 3.34
CA LYS A 179 -10.76 29.84 4.32
C LYS A 179 -9.48 29.36 3.69
N THR A 180 -8.43 29.30 4.50
CA THR A 180 -7.13 28.74 4.11
C THR A 180 -6.99 27.32 4.68
N TYR A 181 -6.57 26.40 3.83
CA TYR A 181 -6.37 24.98 4.18
C TYR A 181 -4.94 24.53 3.93
N LEU A 182 -4.54 23.47 4.62
CA LEU A 182 -3.35 22.68 4.35
C LEU A 182 -3.71 21.21 4.27
N ASP A 183 -2.82 20.45 3.67
CA ASP A 183 -2.91 19.00 3.47
C ASP A 183 -3.38 18.28 4.74
N GLY A 184 -4.38 17.42 4.59
CA GLY A 184 -4.98 16.65 5.68
C GLY A 184 -3.99 15.77 6.44
N GLY A 185 -2.93 15.32 5.77
CA GLY A 185 -1.84 14.56 6.39
C GLY A 185 -1.10 15.32 7.49
N MET A 186 -1.24 16.64 7.55
CA MET A 186 -0.66 17.47 8.61
C MET A 186 -1.30 17.20 9.98
N VAL A 187 -2.53 16.71 10.02
CA VAL A 187 -3.32 16.47 11.26
C VAL A 187 -3.79 15.03 11.36
N ASN A 188 -4.27 14.42 10.27
CA ASN A 188 -4.81 13.08 10.22
C ASN A 188 -4.48 12.42 8.88
N ASN A 189 -3.31 11.75 8.82
CA ASN A 189 -2.83 11.13 7.58
C ASN A 189 -3.43 9.74 7.32
N VAL A 190 -3.98 9.10 8.35
CA VAL A 190 -4.58 7.77 8.28
C VAL A 190 -5.92 7.80 9.04
N PRO A 191 -7.00 8.33 8.44
CA PRO A 191 -8.24 8.69 9.10
C PRO A 191 -9.12 7.48 9.47
N VAL A 192 -8.59 6.57 10.32
CA VAL A 192 -9.31 5.38 10.81
C VAL A 192 -10.45 5.76 11.76
N ASP A 193 -10.22 6.78 12.59
CA ASP A 193 -11.18 7.38 13.52
C ASP A 193 -12.42 7.89 12.80
N VAL A 194 -12.23 8.53 11.66
CA VAL A 194 -13.32 9.08 10.83
C VAL A 194 -14.36 8.03 10.47
N LEU A 195 -13.96 6.82 10.11
CA LEU A 195 -14.89 5.75 9.78
C LEU A 195 -15.39 4.98 11.02
N ALA A 196 -14.53 4.77 12.01
CA ALA A 196 -14.91 4.10 13.25
C ALA A 196 -16.00 4.87 14.00
N GLU A 197 -15.89 6.20 14.12
CA GLU A 197 -16.89 7.08 14.73
C GLU A 197 -18.22 7.08 13.96
N ARG A 198 -18.22 6.74 12.68
CA ARG A 198 -19.42 6.60 11.85
C ARG A 198 -20.00 5.19 11.85
N GLY A 199 -19.48 4.32 12.71
CA GLY A 199 -20.03 2.98 12.97
C GLY A 199 -19.52 1.88 12.05
N TYR A 200 -18.53 2.14 11.18
CA TYR A 200 -17.90 1.09 10.37
C TYR A 200 -17.06 0.18 11.26
N LYS A 201 -17.39 -1.11 11.27
CA LYS A 201 -16.75 -2.12 12.14
C LYS A 201 -15.62 -2.89 11.45
N ASN A 202 -15.56 -2.88 10.13
CA ASN A 202 -14.54 -3.57 9.36
C ASN A 202 -13.81 -2.56 8.49
N LEU A 203 -12.55 -2.27 8.81
CA LEU A 203 -11.75 -1.25 8.13
C LEU A 203 -10.62 -1.90 7.33
N ILE A 204 -10.55 -1.61 6.04
CA ILE A 204 -9.39 -1.93 5.19
C ILE A 204 -8.53 -0.68 5.09
N VAL A 205 -7.36 -0.70 5.73
CA VAL A 205 -6.42 0.42 5.74
C VAL A 205 -5.33 0.19 4.71
N ILE A 206 -5.28 1.03 3.68
CA ILE A 206 -4.27 0.96 2.63
C ILE A 206 -3.15 1.95 2.93
N ARG A 207 -2.05 1.42 3.48
CA ARG A 207 -0.87 2.19 3.88
C ARG A 207 0.04 2.44 2.68
N ILE A 208 0.65 3.63 2.65
CA ILE A 208 1.70 3.98 1.69
C ILE A 208 2.92 4.61 2.37
N TYR A 209 2.90 4.65 3.70
CA TYR A 209 3.95 5.25 4.54
C TYR A 209 4.31 6.67 4.10
N GLY A 210 3.29 7.49 3.93
CA GLY A 210 3.42 8.91 3.63
C GLY A 210 3.96 9.71 4.82
N ILE A 211 4.28 10.98 4.56
CA ILE A 211 4.71 11.91 5.62
C ILE A 211 3.46 12.61 6.16
N GLY A 212 3.16 12.39 7.43
CA GLY A 212 2.00 12.97 8.07
C GLY A 212 1.83 12.49 9.51
N VAL A 213 0.75 12.93 10.14
CA VAL A 213 0.37 12.47 11.49
C VAL A 213 -0.30 11.11 11.35
N ASP A 214 0.36 10.07 11.85
CA ASP A 214 -0.14 8.70 11.84
C ASP A 214 -1.21 8.51 12.93
N THR A 215 -2.44 8.80 12.58
CA THR A 215 -3.58 8.74 13.50
C THR A 215 -3.95 7.30 13.86
N GLU A 216 -3.73 6.34 12.96
CA GLU A 216 -3.95 4.92 13.25
C GLU A 216 -3.16 4.44 14.47
N ARG A 217 -1.94 4.96 14.68
CA ARG A 217 -1.10 4.59 15.84
C ARG A 217 -1.49 5.32 17.13
N ARG A 218 -2.29 6.37 17.03
CA ARG A 218 -2.65 7.25 18.17
C ARG A 218 -4.09 7.04 18.61
N THR A 219 -4.93 6.46 17.74
CA THR A 219 -6.34 6.26 18.01
C THR A 219 -6.55 4.90 18.67
N GLU A 220 -7.18 4.90 19.83
CA GLU A 220 -7.74 3.71 20.45
C GLU A 220 -9.08 3.43 19.79
N LEU A 221 -9.11 2.41 18.93
CA LEU A 221 -10.35 1.98 18.28
C LEU A 221 -11.18 1.13 19.25
N PRO A 222 -12.52 1.15 19.12
CA PRO A 222 -13.38 0.23 19.85
C PRO A 222 -12.99 -1.23 19.61
N GLU A 223 -13.15 -2.11 20.61
CA GLU A 223 -12.77 -3.53 20.57
C GLU A 223 -13.48 -4.31 19.45
N ASP A 224 -14.66 -3.85 19.03
CA ASP A 224 -15.46 -4.46 17.98
C ASP A 224 -15.09 -3.97 16.55
N VAL A 225 -14.06 -3.14 16.42
CA VAL A 225 -13.54 -2.67 15.12
C VAL A 225 -12.38 -3.54 14.65
N ASN A 226 -12.59 -4.23 13.54
CA ASN A 226 -11.58 -5.04 12.89
C ASN A 226 -10.79 -4.22 11.87
N VAL A 227 -9.47 -4.25 11.94
CA VAL A 227 -8.59 -3.51 11.02
C VAL A 227 -7.76 -4.48 10.18
N TYR A 228 -7.95 -4.42 8.87
CA TYR A 228 -7.24 -5.19 7.86
C TYR A 228 -6.27 -4.27 7.11
N ARG A 229 -4.96 -4.55 7.17
CA ARG A 229 -3.94 -3.65 6.60
C ARG A 229 -3.35 -4.19 5.32
N ILE A 230 -3.42 -3.37 4.26
CA ILE A 230 -2.67 -3.55 3.02
C ILE A 230 -1.51 -2.57 3.06
N ALA A 231 -0.28 -3.07 3.07
CA ALA A 231 0.91 -2.23 3.23
C ALA A 231 2.04 -2.71 2.31
N PRO A 232 2.82 -1.78 1.70
CA PRO A 232 3.88 -2.14 0.81
C PRO A 232 5.05 -2.78 1.56
N ARG A 233 5.51 -3.93 1.08
CA ARG A 233 6.71 -4.60 1.57
C ARG A 233 7.99 -4.14 0.86
N ARG A 234 7.86 -3.23 -0.09
CA ARG A 234 8.95 -2.61 -0.85
C ARG A 234 8.83 -1.11 -0.83
N ASN A 235 9.97 -0.45 -0.99
CA ASN A 235 10.01 1.00 -1.07
C ASN A 235 9.24 1.50 -2.31
N LEU A 236 8.27 2.39 -2.10
CA LEU A 236 7.48 3.04 -3.14
C LEU A 236 8.20 4.25 -3.77
N GLY A 237 9.33 4.68 -3.21
CA GLY A 237 10.08 5.88 -3.62
C GLY A 237 9.67 7.13 -2.85
N GLY A 238 10.10 8.28 -3.35
CA GLY A 238 9.77 9.58 -2.76
C GLY A 238 8.31 9.97 -2.97
N ILE A 239 7.77 10.74 -2.00
CA ILE A 239 6.38 11.22 -2.05
C ILE A 239 6.09 12.20 -3.20
N LEU A 240 7.12 12.76 -3.81
CA LEU A 240 7.04 13.69 -4.93
C LEU A 240 7.68 13.14 -6.22
N GLU A 241 7.86 11.82 -6.33
CA GLU A 241 8.43 11.16 -7.52
C GLU A 241 7.36 10.65 -8.47
N PHE A 242 6.81 11.54 -9.29
CA PHE A 242 5.80 11.22 -10.30
C PHE A 242 6.46 10.72 -11.60
N GLU A 243 6.91 9.46 -11.61
CA GLU A 243 7.53 8.81 -12.78
C GLU A 243 6.67 7.64 -13.27
N LYS A 244 6.28 7.63 -14.55
CA LYS A 244 5.37 6.63 -15.15
C LYS A 244 5.75 5.19 -14.86
N LYS A 245 7.06 4.85 -15.00
CA LYS A 245 7.54 3.48 -14.74
C LYS A 245 7.35 3.07 -13.27
N ARG A 246 7.67 3.98 -12.34
CA ARG A 246 7.50 3.77 -10.90
C ARG A 246 6.03 3.67 -10.53
N THR A 247 5.22 4.58 -11.04
CA THR A 247 3.77 4.63 -10.80
C THR A 247 3.09 3.31 -11.20
N ARG A 248 3.36 2.84 -12.43
CA ARG A 248 2.84 1.55 -12.91
C ARG A 248 3.28 0.36 -12.05
N ARG A 249 4.56 0.34 -11.65
CA ARG A 249 5.09 -0.69 -10.74
C ARG A 249 4.43 -0.63 -9.37
N SER A 250 4.18 0.57 -8.84
CA SER A 250 3.52 0.76 -7.54
C SER A 250 2.07 0.28 -7.59
N MET A 251 1.33 0.55 -8.68
CA MET A 251 -0.02 -0.01 -8.89
C MET A 251 0.03 -1.56 -8.90
N THR A 252 0.93 -2.16 -9.66
CA THR A 252 1.09 -3.62 -9.68
C THR A 252 1.41 -4.17 -8.29
N LEU A 253 2.31 -3.51 -7.54
CA LEU A 253 2.66 -3.92 -6.18
C LEU A 253 1.44 -3.85 -5.25
N GLY A 254 0.67 -2.75 -5.30
CA GLY A 254 -0.56 -2.58 -4.52
C GLY A 254 -1.59 -3.67 -4.80
N TYR A 255 -1.77 -4.01 -6.06
CA TYR A 255 -2.67 -5.07 -6.49
C TYR A 255 -2.29 -6.44 -5.89
N PHE A 256 -1.01 -6.82 -5.95
CA PHE A 256 -0.55 -8.10 -5.42
C PHE A 256 -0.47 -8.11 -3.88
N ASP A 257 -0.12 -6.99 -3.24
CA ASP A 257 -0.14 -6.89 -1.77
C ASP A 257 -1.57 -6.94 -1.22
N ALA A 258 -2.56 -6.38 -1.93
CA ALA A 258 -3.97 -6.55 -1.60
C ALA A 258 -4.41 -8.01 -1.77
N LYS A 259 -4.03 -8.68 -2.85
CA LYS A 259 -4.28 -10.13 -3.02
C LYS A 259 -3.65 -10.97 -1.91
N ARG A 260 -2.51 -10.54 -1.37
CA ARG A 260 -1.91 -11.22 -0.21
C ARG A 260 -2.84 -11.19 0.99
N LEU A 261 -3.44 -10.04 1.32
CA LEU A 261 -4.45 -9.96 2.37
C LEU A 261 -5.68 -10.79 2.01
N LEU A 262 -6.25 -10.57 0.82
CA LEU A 262 -7.53 -11.15 0.40
C LEU A 262 -7.53 -12.67 0.32
N TYR A 263 -6.38 -13.29 0.02
CA TYR A 263 -6.26 -14.75 -0.17
C TYR A 263 -5.24 -15.41 0.76
N GLY A 264 -4.73 -14.68 1.75
CA GLY A 264 -3.76 -15.20 2.72
C GLY A 264 -2.47 -15.71 2.08
N LEU A 265 -1.94 -14.99 1.06
CA LEU A 265 -0.75 -15.42 0.34
C LEU A 265 0.51 -15.29 1.21
N ALA A 266 1.32 -16.33 1.21
CA ALA A 266 2.63 -16.37 1.86
C ALA A 266 3.72 -15.71 1.00
N GLY A 267 4.96 -15.64 1.54
CA GLY A 267 6.14 -15.08 0.88
C GLY A 267 6.34 -13.59 1.14
N ARG A 268 7.58 -13.11 0.92
CA ARG A 268 7.98 -11.70 1.10
C ARG A 268 8.08 -10.95 -0.23
N LYS A 269 8.85 -11.52 -1.16
CA LYS A 269 9.07 -10.95 -2.49
C LYS A 269 8.10 -11.53 -3.50
N TYR A 270 7.79 -12.82 -3.37
CA TYR A 270 6.85 -13.57 -4.21
C TYR A 270 5.52 -13.76 -3.50
N TYR A 271 4.54 -14.34 -4.20
CA TYR A 271 3.19 -14.55 -3.69
C TYR A 271 2.81 -16.02 -3.86
N PHE A 272 2.72 -16.76 -2.73
CA PHE A 272 2.43 -18.18 -2.72
C PHE A 272 1.06 -18.44 -2.11
N TYR A 273 0.21 -19.13 -2.85
CA TYR A 273 -1.04 -19.64 -2.31
C TYR A 273 -0.79 -21.00 -1.65
N LEU A 274 -0.81 -21.02 -0.32
CA LEU A 274 -0.54 -22.18 0.53
C LEU A 274 -1.78 -22.48 1.38
N PRO A 275 -2.81 -23.19 0.83
CA PRO A 275 -4.11 -23.32 1.48
C PRO A 275 -4.18 -24.40 2.57
N HIS A 276 -3.16 -25.24 2.73
CA HIS A 276 -3.18 -26.36 3.64
C HIS A 276 -2.71 -25.99 5.06
N THR A 277 -2.86 -26.93 6.00
CA THR A 277 -2.47 -26.76 7.39
C THR A 277 -0.96 -26.77 7.58
N GLU A 278 -0.50 -26.31 8.74
CA GLU A 278 0.90 -26.38 9.14
C GLU A 278 1.46 -27.81 9.05
N ALA A 279 0.71 -28.82 9.57
CA ALA A 279 1.11 -30.22 9.53
C ALA A 279 1.33 -30.74 8.09
N TYR A 280 0.55 -30.28 7.14
CA TYR A 280 0.75 -30.61 5.73
C TYR A 280 2.09 -30.07 5.22
N TYR A 281 2.43 -28.82 5.53
CA TYR A 281 3.70 -28.22 5.09
C TYR A 281 4.91 -28.76 5.86
N PHE A 282 4.74 -29.15 7.11
CA PHE A 282 5.75 -29.93 7.82
C PHE A 282 6.10 -31.22 7.06
N ASN A 283 5.10 -32.01 6.70
CA ASN A 283 5.31 -33.25 5.93
C ASN A 283 5.97 -32.98 4.56
N ARG A 284 5.57 -31.90 3.87
CA ARG A 284 6.21 -31.47 2.64
C ARG A 284 7.68 -31.12 2.85
N LEU A 285 8.02 -30.36 3.88
CA LEU A 285 9.42 -30.06 4.22
C LEU A 285 10.22 -31.35 4.45
N MET A 286 9.69 -32.27 5.23
CA MET A 286 10.37 -33.53 5.53
C MET A 286 10.60 -34.39 4.29
N THR A 287 9.66 -34.46 3.37
CA THR A 287 9.76 -35.28 2.14
C THR A 287 10.59 -34.61 1.05
N GLU A 288 10.56 -33.30 0.95
CA GLU A 288 11.18 -32.51 -0.13
C GLU A 288 12.54 -31.91 0.27
N ILE A 289 12.97 -32.06 1.52
CA ILE A 289 14.20 -31.41 2.04
C ILE A 289 15.45 -31.78 1.23
N GLN A 290 15.54 -33.01 0.73
CA GLN A 290 16.68 -33.44 -0.09
C GLN A 290 16.72 -32.71 -1.45
N ILE A 291 15.55 -32.42 -2.00
CA ILE A 291 15.41 -31.64 -3.25
C ILE A 291 15.81 -30.19 -2.97
N PHE A 292 15.33 -29.64 -1.84
CA PHE A 292 15.66 -28.28 -1.44
C PHE A 292 17.15 -28.09 -1.10
N ARG A 293 17.89 -29.14 -0.75
CA ARG A 293 19.34 -29.06 -0.49
C ARG A 293 20.10 -28.40 -1.65
N HIS A 294 19.72 -28.69 -2.88
CA HIS A 294 20.32 -28.07 -4.06
C HIS A 294 20.20 -26.54 -4.02
N TYR A 295 19.06 -26.01 -3.61
CA TYR A 295 18.78 -24.56 -3.54
C TYR A 295 19.21 -23.95 -2.20
N LEU A 296 19.34 -24.76 -1.17
CA LEU A 296 19.64 -24.33 0.20
C LEU A 296 21.10 -24.60 0.60
N SER A 297 21.96 -25.12 -0.28
CA SER A 297 23.34 -25.51 0.05
C SER A 297 24.08 -24.43 0.82
N ALA A 298 24.10 -23.20 0.33
CA ALA A 298 24.68 -22.06 1.02
C ALA A 298 24.01 -21.72 2.40
N HIS A 299 22.87 -22.33 2.69
CA HIS A 299 22.08 -22.12 3.90
C HIS A 299 22.16 -23.31 4.86
N LEU A 300 22.58 -24.48 4.40
CA LEU A 300 22.64 -25.74 5.14
C LEU A 300 24.06 -26.18 5.55
N GLU A 301 25.11 -25.62 4.94
CA GLU A 301 26.51 -25.97 5.25
C GLU A 301 26.91 -25.77 6.72
N GLN A 302 26.15 -24.99 7.46
CA GLN A 302 26.38 -24.74 8.90
C GLN A 302 25.57 -25.66 9.84
N ALA A 303 24.60 -26.42 9.31
CA ALA A 303 23.73 -27.30 10.10
C ALA A 303 24.09 -28.79 9.99
N GLY A 304 25.27 -29.11 9.40
CA GLY A 304 25.61 -30.44 8.92
C GLY A 304 26.23 -31.37 9.96
N GLY A 305 25.84 -32.64 9.93
CA GLY A 305 26.55 -33.83 10.34
C GLY A 305 26.55 -34.82 9.20
N GLU A 306 27.60 -35.62 9.04
CA GLU A 306 27.65 -36.70 8.07
C GLU A 306 26.64 -37.79 8.48
N GLY A 307 25.66 -38.04 7.63
CA GLY A 307 24.62 -39.07 7.79
C GLY A 307 23.23 -38.55 7.38
N SER A 308 22.30 -39.44 7.05
CA SER A 308 20.88 -39.07 6.85
C SER A 308 20.30 -38.67 8.19
N PRO A 309 20.02 -37.37 8.42
CA PRO A 309 19.54 -36.92 9.70
C PRO A 309 18.14 -37.47 9.99
N GLY A 310 17.94 -38.00 11.20
CA GLY A 310 16.61 -38.38 11.66
C GLY A 310 15.66 -37.15 11.79
N CYS A 311 14.36 -37.44 11.89
CA CYS A 311 13.30 -36.41 12.00
C CYS A 311 13.62 -35.35 13.09
N ARG A 312 14.15 -35.80 14.22
CA ARG A 312 14.51 -34.97 15.39
C ARG A 312 15.56 -33.90 15.03
N MET A 313 16.57 -34.28 14.23
CA MET A 313 17.60 -33.32 13.82
C MET A 313 17.03 -32.22 12.95
N TYR A 314 16.07 -32.52 12.05
CA TYR A 314 15.41 -31.50 11.26
C TYR A 314 14.59 -30.55 12.12
N THR A 315 13.79 -31.09 13.06
CA THR A 315 12.87 -30.29 13.87
C THR A 315 13.58 -29.44 14.92
N GLU A 316 14.65 -29.97 15.54
CA GLU A 316 15.35 -29.32 16.66
C GLU A 316 16.51 -28.42 16.20
N HIS A 317 17.09 -28.66 15.03
CA HIS A 317 18.28 -27.92 14.56
C HIS A 317 18.13 -27.29 13.18
N VAL A 318 17.76 -28.07 12.15
CA VAL A 318 17.81 -27.59 10.76
C VAL A 318 16.71 -26.55 10.50
N PHE A 319 15.47 -26.84 10.85
CA PHE A 319 14.34 -25.92 10.58
C PHE A 319 14.41 -24.64 11.41
N PRO A 320 14.75 -24.67 12.70
CA PRO A 320 14.98 -23.44 13.48
C PRO A 320 16.13 -22.58 12.89
N ALA A 321 17.24 -23.18 12.50
CA ALA A 321 18.35 -22.47 11.89
C ALA A 321 17.97 -21.84 10.54
N LEU A 322 17.17 -22.52 9.72
CA LEU A 322 16.62 -21.94 8.48
C LEU A 322 15.66 -20.80 8.78
N ALA A 323 14.77 -20.94 9.76
CA ALA A 323 13.83 -19.90 10.16
C ALA A 323 14.55 -18.63 10.63
N GLU A 324 15.60 -18.77 11.43
CA GLU A 324 16.46 -17.66 11.87
C GLU A 324 17.14 -16.99 10.64
N LYS A 325 17.74 -17.79 9.77
CA LYS A 325 18.43 -17.29 8.57
C LYS A 325 17.48 -16.57 7.62
N PHE A 326 16.25 -17.02 7.48
CA PHE A 326 15.20 -16.35 6.73
C PHE A 326 14.56 -15.20 7.50
N LYS A 327 14.99 -14.95 8.73
CA LYS A 327 14.45 -13.88 9.60
C LYS A 327 12.93 -13.99 9.74
N LEU A 328 12.45 -15.21 9.98
CA LEU A 328 11.06 -15.43 10.38
C LEU A 328 10.85 -14.90 11.80
N LYS A 329 9.61 -14.60 12.16
CA LYS A 329 9.29 -14.18 13.51
C LYS A 329 9.53 -15.34 14.51
N PRO A 330 9.70 -15.08 15.82
CA PRO A 330 9.90 -16.15 16.80
C PRO A 330 8.75 -17.17 16.88
N ASP A 331 7.54 -16.76 16.54
CA ASP A 331 6.31 -17.55 16.50
C ASP A 331 5.99 -18.17 15.14
N TRP A 332 7.02 -18.34 14.29
CA TRP A 332 6.87 -18.94 12.96
C TRP A 332 6.27 -20.35 13.00
N ASP A 333 5.51 -20.70 11.98
CA ASP A 333 4.99 -22.04 11.71
C ASP A 333 5.65 -22.69 10.48
N TYR A 334 5.41 -23.99 10.27
CA TYR A 334 5.99 -24.73 9.14
C TYR A 334 5.43 -24.30 7.77
N ARG A 335 4.27 -23.66 7.71
CA ARG A 335 3.74 -23.06 6.50
C ARG A 335 4.56 -21.81 6.09
N GLU A 336 4.93 -20.98 7.07
CA GLU A 336 5.79 -19.81 6.85
C GLU A 336 7.20 -20.24 6.43
N LEU A 337 7.77 -21.26 7.09
CA LEU A 337 9.07 -21.79 6.74
C LEU A 337 9.07 -22.39 5.33
N TYR A 338 8.05 -23.17 4.98
CA TYR A 338 7.90 -23.74 3.63
C TYR A 338 7.79 -22.62 2.57
N GLY A 339 7.00 -21.61 2.83
CA GLY A 339 6.92 -20.42 1.97
C GLY A 339 8.27 -19.72 1.77
N ALA A 340 9.08 -19.62 2.82
CA ALA A 340 10.43 -19.04 2.73
C ALA A 340 11.39 -19.90 1.89
N VAL A 341 11.28 -21.22 1.98
CA VAL A 341 12.03 -22.16 1.12
C VAL A 341 11.63 -22.00 -0.33
N LEU A 342 10.31 -21.98 -0.62
CA LEU A 342 9.81 -21.75 -1.98
C LEU A 342 10.30 -20.41 -2.55
N GLU A 343 10.46 -19.39 -1.69
CA GLU A 343 10.97 -18.08 -2.11
C GLU A 343 12.44 -18.14 -2.57
N VAL A 344 13.26 -18.98 -1.95
CA VAL A 344 14.64 -19.24 -2.40
C VAL A 344 14.62 -19.94 -3.76
N CYS A 345 13.79 -20.97 -3.93
CA CYS A 345 13.66 -21.67 -5.20
C CYS A 345 13.19 -20.72 -6.33
N ALA A 346 12.13 -19.93 -6.07
CA ALA A 346 11.61 -18.97 -7.05
C ALA A 346 12.65 -17.93 -7.45
N ARG A 347 13.47 -17.47 -6.52
CA ARG A 347 14.57 -16.53 -6.78
C ARG A 347 15.67 -17.15 -7.61
N SER A 348 16.07 -18.38 -7.28
CA SER A 348 17.12 -19.11 -8.03
C SER A 348 16.70 -19.45 -9.46
N MET A 349 15.40 -19.59 -9.69
CA MET A 349 14.82 -19.82 -11.03
C MET A 349 14.49 -18.52 -11.78
N ASP A 350 14.78 -17.33 -11.19
CA ASP A 350 14.45 -16.00 -11.72
C ASP A 350 12.99 -15.87 -12.16
N LEU A 351 12.07 -16.36 -11.33
CA LEU A 351 10.64 -16.30 -11.64
C LEU A 351 10.11 -14.86 -11.57
N GLU A 352 9.06 -14.61 -12.34
CA GLU A 352 8.33 -13.34 -12.28
C GLU A 352 7.82 -13.07 -10.86
N VAL A 353 8.04 -11.83 -10.42
CA VAL A 353 7.67 -11.47 -9.05
C VAL A 353 6.17 -11.26 -8.89
N PHE A 354 5.54 -10.69 -9.91
CA PHE A 354 4.12 -10.35 -9.91
C PHE A 354 3.29 -11.46 -10.57
N ASP A 355 3.30 -12.61 -9.90
CA ASP A 355 2.48 -13.77 -10.21
C ASP A 355 2.15 -14.51 -8.91
N ILE A 356 1.09 -15.33 -8.93
CA ILE A 356 0.68 -16.15 -7.78
C ILE A 356 1.05 -17.60 -8.06
N TYR A 357 1.91 -18.14 -7.22
CA TYR A 357 2.41 -19.51 -7.34
C TYR A 357 1.75 -20.44 -6.32
N THR A 358 1.56 -21.70 -6.72
CA THR A 358 1.25 -22.80 -5.79
C THR A 358 2.52 -23.56 -5.41
N ALA A 359 2.49 -24.29 -4.31
CA ALA A 359 3.59 -25.17 -3.91
C ALA A 359 3.92 -26.18 -5.03
N ASP A 360 2.91 -26.83 -5.58
CA ASP A 360 3.07 -27.85 -6.62
C ASP A 360 3.64 -27.25 -7.91
N GLY A 361 3.15 -26.07 -8.33
CA GLY A 361 3.68 -25.39 -9.50
C GLY A 361 5.17 -24.99 -9.40
N ILE A 362 5.63 -24.65 -8.17
CA ILE A 362 7.07 -24.44 -7.93
C ILE A 362 7.82 -25.78 -7.99
N MET A 363 7.30 -26.81 -7.31
CA MET A 363 7.97 -28.12 -7.28
C MET A 363 8.09 -28.78 -8.64
N GLU A 364 7.07 -28.69 -9.48
CA GLU A 364 7.15 -29.15 -10.87
C GLU A 364 8.30 -28.49 -11.66
N ARG A 365 8.51 -27.19 -11.45
CA ARG A 365 9.62 -26.44 -12.09
C ARG A 365 10.97 -26.88 -11.52
N VAL A 366 11.07 -27.09 -10.22
CA VAL A 366 12.27 -27.60 -9.54
C VAL A 366 12.64 -28.98 -10.08
N HIS A 367 11.69 -29.93 -10.13
CA HIS A 367 11.92 -31.26 -10.68
C HIS A 367 12.35 -31.24 -12.16
N ARG A 368 11.76 -30.35 -12.95
CA ARG A 368 12.14 -30.20 -14.37
C ARG A 368 13.59 -29.73 -14.54
N ILE A 369 14.08 -28.89 -13.67
CA ILE A 369 15.46 -28.38 -13.70
C ILE A 369 16.42 -29.48 -13.23
N LEU A 370 16.15 -30.14 -12.10
CA LEU A 370 16.99 -31.20 -11.55
C LEU A 370 16.98 -32.47 -12.39
N GLY A 371 15.88 -32.77 -13.09
CA GLY A 371 15.82 -33.93 -14.03
C GLY A 371 16.51 -33.70 -15.38
N LYS A 372 16.97 -32.47 -15.64
CA LYS A 372 17.77 -32.12 -16.83
C LYS A 372 19.28 -32.02 -16.55
N SER A 373 19.68 -32.10 -15.28
CA SER A 373 21.06 -32.17 -14.81
C SER A 373 21.45 -33.61 -14.49
#